data_9b1156cd36e5736237b6fb78538bc30a
#
_entry.id   9b1156cd36e5736237b6fb78538bc30a
#
_cell.length_a   1.000
_cell.length_b   1.000
_cell.length_c   1.000
_cell.angle_alpha   90.00
_cell.angle_beta   90.00
_cell.angle_gamma   90.00
#
_symmetry.space_group_name_H-M   'P 1'
#
loop_
_entity.id
_entity.type
_entity.pdbx_description
1 polymer ?
#
loop_
_entity_poly.entity_id
_entity_poly.type
_entity_poly.pdbx_seq_one_letter_code
_entity_poly.pdbx_strand_id
1 'polypeptide(L)'
;GIEAERKSVLRDIAALSEYGCDIILHPDNKLGFYIGSRTFEDWELKILMDSVQSSRFLTAEQTKSLTERISRLSSAAGCKALRSVTQIHWENKSGSVSYAVDTILNAIQHGMMITFQYSFTSADLKKSLKRSGYVYTVSPYSIYRRGDQYYLIGNTHGYDNLSCYRLDRMRNAAVSELPAVPAEKLLGKNPDMRISEYVQSAVSNFSGEKIPLELHAEPSALDDIIDCFGEKIRVTQTESGLTVKLRTTESEGLYRWL
;
A
#
# COMPACT_ATOMS: atom_id res chain seq x y z
N GLY A 1 -20.06 -0.17 -37.95
CA GLY A 1 -19.91 1.21 -37.55
C GLY A 1 -21.27 1.77 -37.13
N ILE A 2 -21.28 2.77 -36.26
CA ILE A 2 -22.52 3.50 -35.90
C ILE A 2 -22.71 4.57 -36.97
N GLU A 3 -23.84 4.54 -37.68
CA GLU A 3 -24.23 5.65 -38.56
C GLU A 3 -24.73 6.81 -37.71
N ALA A 4 -23.95 7.87 -37.61
CA ALA A 4 -24.30 9.09 -36.89
C ALA A 4 -24.22 10.30 -37.83
N GLU A 5 -25.18 11.22 -37.70
CA GLU A 5 -25.15 12.47 -38.44
C GLU A 5 -23.97 13.35 -37.96
N ARG A 6 -23.21 13.96 -38.89
CA ARG A 6 -22.04 14.79 -38.58
C ARG A 6 -22.34 15.89 -37.54
N LYS A 7 -23.53 16.52 -37.61
CA LYS A 7 -23.94 17.55 -36.67
C LYS A 7 -24.13 17.03 -35.26
N SER A 8 -24.63 15.77 -35.12
CA SER A 8 -24.79 15.11 -33.82
C SER A 8 -23.43 14.83 -33.20
N VAL A 9 -22.48 14.29 -33.98
CA VAL A 9 -21.10 14.02 -33.52
C VAL A 9 -20.39 15.29 -33.05
N LEU A 10 -20.49 16.39 -33.80
CA LEU A 10 -19.88 17.66 -33.40
C LEU A 10 -20.50 18.25 -32.14
N ARG A 11 -21.81 18.09 -31.94
CA ARG A 11 -22.50 18.51 -30.72
C ARG A 11 -22.03 17.68 -29.52
N ASP A 12 -21.90 16.39 -29.69
CA ASP A 12 -21.43 15.49 -28.63
C ASP A 12 -19.97 15.76 -28.24
N ILE A 13 -19.11 16.09 -29.25
CA ILE A 13 -17.71 16.54 -29.01
C ILE A 13 -17.70 17.84 -28.23
N ALA A 14 -18.54 18.81 -28.58
CA ALA A 14 -18.62 20.07 -27.86
C ALA A 14 -19.06 19.85 -26.40
N ALA A 15 -20.06 19.01 -26.16
CA ALA A 15 -20.54 18.66 -24.81
C ALA A 15 -19.43 17.94 -23.98
N LEU A 16 -18.67 17.02 -24.59
CA LEU A 16 -17.53 16.38 -23.95
C LEU A 16 -16.41 17.37 -23.60
N SER A 17 -16.15 18.33 -24.48
CA SER A 17 -15.17 19.40 -24.24
C SER A 17 -15.61 20.34 -23.10
N GLU A 18 -16.88 20.69 -23.01
CA GLU A 18 -17.46 21.44 -21.89
C GLU A 18 -17.38 20.65 -20.57
N TYR A 19 -17.48 19.33 -20.61
CA TYR A 19 -17.29 18.44 -19.46
C TYR A 19 -15.81 18.30 -19.02
N GLY A 20 -14.87 18.88 -19.78
CA GLY A 20 -13.43 18.88 -19.45
C GLY A 20 -12.61 17.86 -20.20
N CYS A 21 -13.17 17.17 -21.20
CA CYS A 21 -12.39 16.30 -22.08
C CYS A 21 -11.58 17.13 -23.07
N ASP A 22 -10.28 16.94 -23.10
CA ASP A 22 -9.37 17.59 -24.08
C ASP A 22 -9.47 16.85 -25.42
N ILE A 23 -10.42 17.28 -26.28
CA ILE A 23 -10.66 16.66 -27.58
C ILE A 23 -10.04 17.52 -28.67
N ILE A 24 -9.04 16.95 -29.37
CA ILE A 24 -8.26 17.62 -30.41
C ILE A 24 -8.61 17.04 -31.77
N LEU A 25 -8.81 17.93 -32.75
CA LEU A 25 -8.90 17.53 -34.16
C LEU A 25 -7.51 17.17 -34.67
N HIS A 26 -7.37 15.98 -35.25
CA HIS A 26 -6.10 15.56 -35.83
C HIS A 26 -5.72 16.51 -37.00
N PRO A 27 -4.44 16.91 -37.13
CA PRO A 27 -3.97 17.78 -38.26
C PRO A 27 -4.38 17.24 -39.65
N ASP A 28 -4.37 15.92 -39.82
CA ASP A 28 -5.05 15.26 -40.95
C ASP A 28 -6.52 15.01 -40.59
N ASN A 29 -7.41 15.86 -41.10
CA ASN A 29 -8.84 15.78 -40.87
C ASN A 29 -9.47 14.42 -41.19
N LYS A 30 -8.82 13.55 -41.97
CA LYS A 30 -9.28 12.21 -42.31
C LYS A 30 -9.16 11.26 -41.13
N LEU A 31 -8.29 11.55 -40.15
CA LEU A 31 -8.10 10.75 -38.95
C LEU A 31 -9.06 11.12 -37.81
N GLY A 32 -9.82 12.23 -37.96
CA GLY A 32 -10.88 12.61 -37.01
C GLY A 32 -10.37 13.26 -35.73
N PHE A 33 -11.04 12.99 -34.64
CA PHE A 33 -10.73 13.57 -33.31
C PHE A 33 -10.06 12.54 -32.41
N TYR A 34 -9.22 13.03 -31.50
CA TYR A 34 -8.58 12.22 -30.47
C TYR A 34 -8.53 12.97 -29.13
N ILE A 35 -8.35 12.27 -28.04
CA ILE A 35 -8.17 12.83 -26.71
C ILE A 35 -6.72 13.27 -26.58
N GLY A 36 -6.49 14.58 -26.41
CA GLY A 36 -5.14 15.17 -26.33
C GLY A 36 -4.46 14.92 -25.01
N SER A 37 -5.19 15.06 -23.88
CA SER A 37 -4.67 14.73 -22.55
C SER A 37 -5.47 13.59 -21.93
N ARG A 38 -4.78 12.67 -21.27
CA ARG A 38 -5.39 11.57 -20.54
C ARG A 38 -5.10 11.71 -19.06
N THR A 39 -5.97 11.16 -18.23
CA THR A 39 -5.76 11.12 -16.78
C THR A 39 -4.50 10.35 -16.42
N PHE A 40 -4.17 9.32 -17.20
CA PHE A 40 -2.97 8.49 -17.03
C PHE A 40 -2.33 8.21 -18.38
N GLU A 41 -1.01 8.29 -18.42
CA GLU A 41 -0.19 7.81 -19.53
C GLU A 41 -0.04 6.27 -19.48
N ASP A 42 0.25 5.63 -20.61
CA ASP A 42 0.32 4.16 -20.69
C ASP A 42 1.41 3.57 -19.77
N TRP A 43 2.52 4.26 -19.54
CA TRP A 43 3.56 3.81 -18.60
C TRP A 43 3.11 3.90 -17.14
N GLU A 44 2.28 4.88 -16.76
CA GLU A 44 1.70 5.00 -15.42
C GLU A 44 0.72 3.85 -15.17
N LEU A 45 -0.15 3.57 -16.15
CA LEU A 45 -1.05 2.43 -16.10
C LEU A 45 -0.29 1.10 -16.00
N LYS A 46 0.87 0.99 -16.68
CA LYS A 46 1.73 -0.19 -16.57
C LYS A 46 2.24 -0.39 -15.15
N ILE A 47 2.74 0.65 -14.49
CA ILE A 47 3.20 0.59 -13.10
C ILE A 47 2.05 0.18 -12.16
N LEU A 48 0.86 0.76 -12.35
CA LEU A 48 -0.32 0.41 -11.56
C LEU A 48 -0.71 -1.07 -11.75
N MET A 49 -0.72 -1.55 -12.99
CA MET A 49 -1.03 -2.95 -13.30
C MET A 49 0.01 -3.91 -12.70
N ASP A 50 1.29 -3.59 -12.80
CA ASP A 50 2.38 -4.40 -12.21
C ASP A 50 2.28 -4.44 -10.68
N SER A 51 1.94 -3.32 -10.06
CA SER A 51 1.71 -3.23 -8.61
C SER A 51 0.54 -4.12 -8.16
N VAL A 52 -0.52 -4.20 -8.96
CA VAL A 52 -1.66 -5.11 -8.72
C VAL A 52 -1.25 -6.56 -8.91
N GLN A 53 -0.53 -6.89 -9.99
CA GLN A 53 -0.11 -8.25 -10.31
C GLN A 53 0.92 -8.81 -9.32
N SER A 54 1.83 -7.98 -8.81
CA SER A 54 2.81 -8.37 -7.81
C SER A 54 2.23 -8.52 -6.40
N SER A 55 0.98 -8.12 -6.19
CA SER A 55 0.35 -8.11 -4.86
C SER A 55 -0.05 -9.50 -4.40
N ARG A 56 0.65 -10.04 -3.41
CA ARG A 56 0.39 -11.38 -2.84
C ARG A 56 -0.89 -11.47 -2.00
N PHE A 57 -1.51 -10.36 -1.64
CA PHE A 57 -2.72 -10.31 -0.81
C PHE A 57 -4.02 -10.31 -1.63
N LEU A 58 -3.95 -10.10 -2.94
CA LEU A 58 -5.10 -10.18 -3.84
C LEU A 58 -5.35 -11.62 -4.29
N THR A 59 -6.62 -12.00 -4.44
CA THR A 59 -6.97 -13.26 -5.10
C THR A 59 -6.75 -13.14 -6.61
N ALA A 60 -6.63 -14.27 -7.31
CA ALA A 60 -6.49 -14.27 -8.76
C ALA A 60 -7.66 -13.55 -9.46
N GLU A 61 -8.89 -13.70 -8.94
CA GLU A 61 -10.08 -13.01 -9.45
C GLU A 61 -10.00 -11.50 -9.23
N GLN A 62 -9.60 -11.04 -8.03
CA GLN A 62 -9.40 -9.63 -7.72
C GLN A 62 -8.31 -9.01 -8.60
N THR A 63 -7.18 -9.70 -8.75
CA THR A 63 -6.08 -9.27 -9.63
C THR A 63 -6.56 -9.10 -11.06
N LYS A 64 -7.26 -10.10 -11.62
CA LYS A 64 -7.81 -10.04 -12.97
C LYS A 64 -8.80 -8.88 -13.13
N SER A 65 -9.75 -8.74 -12.22
CA SER A 65 -10.76 -7.68 -12.26
C SER A 65 -10.12 -6.28 -12.20
N LEU A 66 -9.19 -6.04 -11.27
CA LEU A 66 -8.50 -4.76 -11.14
C LEU A 66 -7.65 -4.45 -12.37
N THR A 67 -6.89 -5.40 -12.88
CA THR A 67 -6.06 -5.25 -14.09
C THR A 67 -6.92 -4.92 -15.31
N GLU A 68 -8.05 -5.59 -15.48
CA GLU A 68 -8.99 -5.28 -16.57
C GLU A 68 -9.58 -3.87 -16.43
N ARG A 69 -9.93 -3.44 -15.23
CA ARG A 69 -10.47 -2.08 -14.99
C ARG A 69 -9.42 -1.01 -15.25
N ILE A 70 -8.18 -1.20 -14.80
CA ILE A 70 -7.07 -0.27 -15.04
C ILE A 70 -6.78 -0.19 -16.55
N SER A 71 -6.73 -1.33 -17.24
CA SER A 71 -6.44 -1.34 -18.69
C SER A 71 -7.46 -0.57 -19.52
N ARG A 72 -8.71 -0.43 -19.06
CA ARG A 72 -9.76 0.34 -19.76
C ARG A 72 -9.55 1.85 -19.69
N LEU A 73 -8.64 2.34 -18.83
CA LEU A 73 -8.26 3.76 -18.77
C LEU A 73 -7.33 4.14 -19.92
N SER A 74 -6.74 3.16 -20.64
CA SER A 74 -5.95 3.37 -21.84
C SER A 74 -6.80 3.32 -23.12
N SER A 75 -6.18 3.69 -24.25
CA SER A 75 -6.78 3.46 -25.58
C SER A 75 -6.90 1.97 -25.90
N ALA A 76 -7.70 1.63 -26.92
CA ALA A 76 -7.83 0.24 -27.36
C ALA A 76 -6.48 -0.38 -27.80
N ALA A 77 -5.60 0.43 -28.42
CA ALA A 77 -4.25 0.01 -28.80
C ALA A 77 -3.33 -0.15 -27.58
N GLY A 78 -3.32 0.84 -26.66
CA GLY A 78 -2.55 0.79 -25.40
C GLY A 78 -3.00 -0.36 -24.50
N CYS A 79 -4.29 -0.59 -24.36
CA CYS A 79 -4.85 -1.70 -23.63
C CYS A 79 -4.30 -3.06 -24.11
N LYS A 80 -4.14 -3.26 -25.41
CA LYS A 80 -3.55 -4.48 -25.97
C LYS A 80 -2.07 -4.62 -25.63
N ALA A 81 -1.30 -3.52 -25.67
CA ALA A 81 0.11 -3.51 -25.29
C ALA A 81 0.28 -3.77 -23.80
N LEU A 82 -0.53 -3.16 -22.94
CA LEU A 82 -0.49 -3.33 -21.49
C LEU A 82 -0.78 -4.76 -21.03
N ARG A 83 -1.60 -5.52 -21.78
CA ARG A 83 -1.94 -6.92 -21.48
C ARG A 83 -0.86 -7.92 -21.87
N SER A 84 0.15 -7.53 -22.64
CA SER A 84 1.21 -8.43 -23.16
C SER A 84 2.24 -8.87 -22.10
N VAL A 85 2.03 -8.53 -20.84
CA VAL A 85 2.98 -8.77 -19.75
C VAL A 85 2.79 -10.14 -19.12
N THR A 86 3.91 -10.78 -18.77
CA THR A 86 3.96 -12.05 -18.05
C THR A 86 3.26 -11.91 -16.69
N GLN A 87 2.18 -12.66 -16.52
CA GLN A 87 1.42 -12.65 -15.27
C GLN A 87 2.13 -13.54 -14.24
N ILE A 88 2.58 -12.96 -13.14
CA ILE A 88 3.03 -13.70 -11.97
C ILE A 88 1.79 -13.94 -11.10
N HIS A 89 1.32 -15.18 -11.03
CA HIS A 89 0.20 -15.53 -10.17
C HIS A 89 0.68 -15.99 -8.81
N TRP A 90 0.29 -15.29 -7.77
CA TRP A 90 0.43 -15.73 -6.40
C TRP A 90 -0.88 -16.40 -5.95
N GLU A 91 -0.78 -17.61 -5.42
CA GLU A 91 -1.97 -18.30 -4.88
C GLU A 91 -2.38 -17.68 -3.54
N ASN A 92 -3.20 -16.63 -3.56
CA ASN A 92 -3.91 -16.16 -2.38
C ASN A 92 -5.39 -16.51 -2.50
N LYS A 93 -5.88 -17.34 -1.59
CA LYS A 93 -7.26 -17.87 -1.60
C LYS A 93 -8.21 -17.09 -0.69
N SER A 94 -7.73 -16.16 0.16
CA SER A 94 -8.57 -15.72 1.27
C SER A 94 -9.25 -14.36 1.10
N GLY A 95 -8.76 -13.46 0.24
CA GLY A 95 -9.33 -12.12 0.12
C GLY A 95 -9.48 -11.32 1.45
N SER A 96 -8.97 -11.85 2.56
CA SER A 96 -9.18 -11.31 3.91
C SER A 96 -8.55 -9.92 4.09
N VAL A 97 -7.49 -9.62 3.35
CA VAL A 97 -6.81 -8.32 3.44
C VAL A 97 -7.66 -7.22 2.82
N SER A 98 -8.26 -7.45 1.65
CA SER A 98 -9.13 -6.45 1.00
C SER A 98 -10.35 -6.12 1.87
N TYR A 99 -10.96 -7.13 2.50
CA TYR A 99 -12.02 -6.92 3.47
C TYR A 99 -11.56 -6.10 4.69
N ALA A 100 -10.38 -6.42 5.25
CA ALA A 100 -9.82 -5.66 6.37
C ALA A 100 -9.52 -4.20 5.97
N VAL A 101 -8.97 -3.96 4.76
CA VAL A 101 -8.74 -2.61 4.24
C VAL A 101 -10.05 -1.83 4.16
N ASP A 102 -11.10 -2.39 3.58
CA ASP A 102 -12.41 -1.75 3.46
C ASP A 102 -13.01 -1.42 4.83
N THR A 103 -12.99 -2.39 5.76
CA THR A 103 -13.46 -2.20 7.14
C THR A 103 -12.70 -1.07 7.86
N ILE A 104 -11.38 -1.00 7.72
CA ILE A 104 -10.55 0.02 8.37
C ILE A 104 -10.81 1.39 7.76
N LEU A 105 -10.87 1.50 6.42
CA LEU A 105 -11.17 2.78 5.75
C LEU A 105 -12.54 3.31 6.14
N ASN A 106 -13.55 2.44 6.23
CA ASN A 106 -14.88 2.80 6.70
C ASN A 106 -14.83 3.33 8.15
N ALA A 107 -14.12 2.64 9.04
CA ALA A 107 -13.97 3.06 10.44
C ALA A 107 -13.26 4.41 10.57
N ILE A 108 -12.18 4.65 9.81
CA ILE A 108 -11.46 5.94 9.78
C ILE A 108 -12.40 7.05 9.29
N GLN A 109 -13.14 6.83 8.20
CA GLN A 109 -14.05 7.80 7.63
C GLN A 109 -15.16 8.23 8.61
N HIS A 110 -15.64 7.31 9.45
CA HIS A 110 -16.72 7.57 10.40
C HIS A 110 -16.20 7.85 11.83
N GLY A 111 -14.90 7.91 12.06
CA GLY A 111 -14.32 8.15 13.37
C GLY A 111 -14.64 7.05 14.40
N MET A 112 -14.71 5.80 13.98
CA MET A 112 -15.08 4.65 14.82
C MET A 112 -13.88 3.77 15.09
N MET A 113 -13.89 3.04 16.22
CA MET A 113 -12.94 1.96 16.48
C MET A 113 -13.25 0.75 15.59
N ILE A 114 -12.28 -0.14 15.47
CA ILE A 114 -12.46 -1.47 14.89
C ILE A 114 -12.20 -2.54 15.94
N THR A 115 -12.82 -3.68 15.73
CA THR A 115 -12.56 -4.90 16.51
C THR A 115 -12.06 -5.99 15.59
N PHE A 116 -11.13 -6.83 16.08
CA PHE A 116 -10.64 -8.00 15.35
C PHE A 116 -9.96 -8.98 16.30
N GLN A 117 -9.85 -10.23 15.87
CA GLN A 117 -8.97 -11.23 16.48
C GLN A 117 -7.66 -11.28 15.70
N TYR A 118 -6.56 -11.65 16.35
CA TYR A 118 -5.25 -11.66 15.69
C TYR A 118 -4.67 -13.08 15.65
N SER A 119 -4.30 -13.54 14.45
CA SER A 119 -3.78 -14.87 14.21
C SER A 119 -2.25 -14.90 14.11
N PHE A 120 -1.68 -16.06 14.41
CA PHE A 120 -0.29 -16.39 14.17
C PHE A 120 -0.19 -17.80 13.58
N THR A 121 0.96 -18.13 13.01
CA THR A 121 1.23 -19.49 12.54
C THR A 121 2.06 -20.20 13.60
N SER A 122 1.57 -21.30 14.11
CA SER A 122 2.27 -22.16 15.07
C SER A 122 3.33 -23.03 14.37
N ALA A 123 4.18 -23.72 15.15
CA ALA A 123 5.27 -24.54 14.63
C ALA A 123 4.79 -25.71 13.74
N ASP A 124 3.57 -26.17 13.90
CA ASP A 124 2.90 -27.17 13.06
C ASP A 124 2.26 -26.59 11.79
N LEU A 125 2.62 -25.35 11.43
CA LEU A 125 2.12 -24.58 10.27
C LEU A 125 0.60 -24.31 10.28
N LYS A 126 -0.07 -24.49 11.42
CA LYS A 126 -1.49 -24.15 11.57
C LYS A 126 -1.68 -22.70 12.02
N LYS A 127 -2.76 -22.08 11.53
CA LYS A 127 -3.16 -20.74 11.97
C LYS A 127 -3.95 -20.87 13.27
N SER A 128 -3.46 -20.22 14.32
CA SER A 128 -4.07 -20.16 15.65
C SER A 128 -4.32 -18.70 16.05
N LEU A 129 -5.30 -18.47 16.91
CA LEU A 129 -5.59 -17.13 17.41
C LEU A 129 -4.68 -16.80 18.60
N LYS A 130 -4.14 -15.58 18.63
CA LYS A 130 -3.38 -15.08 19.78
C LYS A 130 -4.28 -14.90 20.99
N ARG A 131 -3.72 -15.11 22.19
CA ARG A 131 -4.38 -14.90 23.48
C ARG A 131 -5.76 -15.59 23.54
N SER A 132 -5.84 -16.84 23.10
CA SER A 132 -7.08 -17.65 23.12
C SER A 132 -8.27 -16.96 22.43
N GLY A 133 -8.01 -16.23 21.34
CA GLY A 133 -9.07 -15.56 20.60
C GLY A 133 -9.46 -14.17 21.12
N TYR A 134 -8.59 -13.53 21.90
CA TYR A 134 -8.81 -12.17 22.41
C TYR A 134 -9.20 -11.21 21.28
N VAL A 135 -10.24 -10.42 21.52
CA VAL A 135 -10.73 -9.39 20.61
C VAL A 135 -10.01 -8.07 20.90
N TYR A 136 -9.21 -7.63 19.95
CA TYR A 136 -8.55 -6.33 19.99
C TYR A 136 -9.55 -5.26 19.60
N THR A 137 -9.57 -4.14 20.33
CA THR A 137 -10.34 -2.94 20.02
C THR A 137 -9.35 -1.81 19.77
N VAL A 138 -9.37 -1.22 18.57
CA VAL A 138 -8.32 -0.31 18.11
C VAL A 138 -8.94 0.92 17.44
N SER A 139 -8.46 2.11 17.79
CA SER A 139 -8.70 3.36 17.06
C SER A 139 -7.79 3.38 15.82
N PRO A 140 -8.32 3.22 14.60
CA PRO A 140 -7.51 3.17 13.40
C PRO A 140 -7.10 4.58 12.97
N TYR A 141 -5.83 4.79 12.61
CA TYR A 141 -5.32 6.08 12.16
C TYR A 141 -4.83 6.06 10.71
N SER A 142 -4.14 5.01 10.31
CA SER A 142 -3.58 4.91 8.97
C SER A 142 -3.37 3.46 8.55
N ILE A 143 -3.42 3.23 7.24
CA ILE A 143 -2.98 1.99 6.61
C ILE A 143 -1.76 2.31 5.76
N TYR A 144 -0.73 1.48 5.84
CA TYR A 144 0.41 1.59 4.93
C TYR A 144 0.86 0.22 4.42
N ARG A 145 1.54 0.22 3.29
CA ARG A 145 2.14 -0.96 2.70
C ARG A 145 3.66 -0.92 2.87
N ARG A 146 4.24 -2.05 3.30
CA ARG A 146 5.68 -2.24 3.30
C ARG A 146 6.00 -3.63 2.73
N GLY A 147 6.76 -3.64 1.64
CA GLY A 147 6.91 -4.85 0.84
C GLY A 147 5.55 -5.38 0.39
N ASP A 148 5.32 -6.67 0.61
CA ASP A 148 4.08 -7.34 0.22
C ASP A 148 2.98 -7.34 1.30
N GLN A 149 3.17 -6.60 2.40
CA GLN A 149 2.24 -6.63 3.53
C GLN A 149 1.60 -5.28 3.79
N TYR A 150 0.31 -5.32 4.14
CA TYR A 150 -0.42 -4.17 4.65
C TYR A 150 -0.45 -4.16 6.17
N TYR A 151 -0.35 -2.96 6.73
CA TYR A 151 -0.31 -2.72 8.17
C TYR A 151 -1.30 -1.63 8.55
N LEU A 152 -2.00 -1.84 9.66
CA LEU A 152 -2.76 -0.82 10.36
C LEU A 152 -1.87 -0.17 11.41
N ILE A 153 -1.83 1.15 11.43
CA ILE A 153 -1.36 1.94 12.57
C ILE A 153 -2.59 2.45 13.32
N GLY A 154 -2.61 2.26 14.61
CA GLY A 154 -3.69 2.73 15.45
C GLY A 154 -3.31 2.72 16.92
N ASN A 155 -4.27 3.08 17.76
CA ASN A 155 -4.15 3.01 19.21
C ASN A 155 -5.04 1.89 19.76
N THR A 156 -4.43 0.94 20.44
CA THR A 156 -5.19 -0.12 21.12
C THR A 156 -5.89 0.46 22.35
N HIS A 157 -7.18 0.21 22.47
CA HIS A 157 -7.98 0.70 23.59
C HIS A 157 -7.36 0.34 24.95
N GLY A 158 -7.22 1.33 25.83
CA GLY A 158 -6.59 1.19 27.14
C GLY A 158 -5.06 1.34 27.16
N TYR A 159 -4.45 1.73 26.05
CA TYR A 159 -3.01 1.98 25.94
C TYR A 159 -2.74 3.39 25.40
N ASP A 160 -1.61 3.97 25.80
CA ASP A 160 -1.20 5.34 25.42
C ASP A 160 -0.07 5.35 24.37
N ASN A 161 -0.01 4.31 23.52
CA ASN A 161 1.01 4.19 22.48
C ASN A 161 0.40 3.75 21.14
N LEU A 162 1.17 3.95 20.07
CA LEU A 162 0.84 3.40 18.76
C LEU A 162 1.06 1.88 18.75
N SER A 163 0.18 1.21 18.05
CA SER A 163 0.23 -0.21 17.77
C SER A 163 0.22 -0.45 16.26
N CYS A 164 0.92 -1.49 15.82
CA CYS A 164 1.01 -1.88 14.42
C CYS A 164 0.51 -3.32 14.23
N TYR A 165 -0.42 -3.51 13.32
CA TYR A 165 -1.03 -4.81 13.06
C TYR A 165 -1.00 -5.16 11.58
N ARG A 166 -0.51 -6.35 11.24
CA ARG A 166 -0.58 -6.88 9.87
C ARG A 166 -2.01 -7.27 9.53
N LEU A 167 -2.51 -6.80 8.39
CA LEU A 167 -3.89 -7.05 7.98
C LEU A 167 -4.15 -8.52 7.64
N ASP A 168 -3.18 -9.21 7.06
CA ASP A 168 -3.29 -10.64 6.72
C ASP A 168 -3.45 -11.57 7.94
N ARG A 169 -3.13 -11.05 9.14
CA ARG A 169 -3.30 -11.75 10.42
C ARG A 169 -4.60 -11.40 11.15
N MET A 170 -5.34 -10.40 10.68
CA MET A 170 -6.63 -10.04 11.24
C MET A 170 -7.69 -11.07 10.87
N ARG A 171 -8.56 -11.38 11.81
CA ARG A 171 -9.71 -12.25 11.64
C ARG A 171 -10.93 -11.57 12.22
N ASN A 172 -12.07 -11.73 11.55
CA ASN A 172 -13.35 -11.19 12.01
C ASN A 172 -13.29 -9.68 12.29
N ALA A 173 -12.60 -8.93 11.37
CA ALA A 173 -12.52 -7.49 11.48
C ALA A 173 -13.89 -6.85 11.28
N ALA A 174 -14.29 -5.95 12.17
CA ALA A 174 -15.56 -5.24 12.10
C ALA A 174 -15.42 -3.81 12.64
N VAL A 175 -16.25 -2.90 12.14
CA VAL A 175 -16.39 -1.56 12.72
C VAL A 175 -17.12 -1.71 14.07
N SER A 176 -16.59 -1.06 15.10
CA SER A 176 -17.17 -1.03 16.45
C SER A 176 -18.19 0.11 16.55
N GLU A 177 -19.07 0.03 17.54
CA GLU A 177 -19.95 1.15 17.93
C GLU A 177 -19.23 2.21 18.77
N LEU A 178 -17.99 1.94 19.21
CA LEU A 178 -17.22 2.86 20.03
C LEU A 178 -16.53 3.92 19.15
N PRO A 179 -16.58 5.21 19.53
CA PRO A 179 -15.87 6.26 18.84
C PRO A 179 -14.36 6.09 18.98
N ALA A 180 -13.63 6.32 17.90
CA ALA A 180 -12.17 6.29 17.91
C ALA A 180 -11.60 7.43 18.76
N VAL A 181 -10.50 7.16 19.46
CA VAL A 181 -9.70 8.20 20.10
C VAL A 181 -9.02 9.01 18.98
N PRO A 182 -9.22 10.34 18.91
CA PRO A 182 -8.55 11.16 17.90
C PRO A 182 -7.03 11.04 18.00
N ALA A 183 -6.35 10.97 16.84
CA ALA A 183 -4.90 10.85 16.79
C ALA A 183 -4.18 12.01 17.49
N GLU A 184 -4.75 13.23 17.40
CA GLU A 184 -4.22 14.43 18.04
C GLU A 184 -4.17 14.32 19.58
N LYS A 185 -5.13 13.60 20.16
CA LYS A 185 -5.18 13.37 21.61
C LYS A 185 -4.00 12.52 22.09
N LEU A 186 -3.56 11.58 21.27
CA LEU A 186 -2.46 10.67 21.57
C LEU A 186 -1.10 11.25 21.14
N LEU A 187 -1.03 11.85 19.94
CA LEU A 187 0.21 12.20 19.26
C LEU A 187 0.50 13.72 19.25
N GLY A 188 -0.46 14.56 19.71
CA GLY A 188 -0.35 16.00 19.70
C GLY A 188 -0.66 16.67 18.36
N LYS A 189 -0.13 17.87 18.13
CA LYS A 189 -0.57 18.77 17.04
C LYS A 189 -0.28 18.28 15.61
N ASN A 190 0.65 17.34 15.43
CA ASN A 190 1.06 16.86 14.09
C ASN A 190 1.03 15.33 14.06
N PRO A 191 -0.16 14.69 14.11
CA PRO A 191 -0.28 13.23 14.17
C PRO A 191 0.30 12.54 12.93
N ASP A 192 0.10 13.08 11.73
CA ASP A 192 0.61 12.50 10.48
C ASP A 192 2.13 12.41 10.45
N MET A 193 2.82 13.46 10.94
CA MET A 193 4.27 13.45 11.05
C MET A 193 4.75 12.38 12.05
N ARG A 194 4.08 12.23 13.18
CA ARG A 194 4.39 11.20 14.18
C ARG A 194 4.15 9.79 13.67
N ILE A 195 3.06 9.58 12.93
CA ILE A 195 2.78 8.31 12.28
C ILE A 195 3.86 7.99 11.24
N SER A 196 4.24 8.98 10.42
CA SER A 196 5.31 8.83 9.42
C SER A 196 6.66 8.50 10.06
N GLU A 197 7.03 9.20 11.13
CA GLU A 197 8.26 8.91 11.92
C GLU A 197 8.22 7.49 12.49
N TYR A 198 7.06 7.05 13.01
CA TYR A 198 6.88 5.70 13.53
C TYR A 198 7.10 4.65 12.45
N VAL A 199 6.49 4.84 11.26
CA VAL A 199 6.64 3.93 10.12
C VAL A 199 8.08 3.87 9.63
N GLN A 200 8.76 5.01 9.50
CA GLN A 200 10.14 5.09 9.01
C GLN A 200 11.17 4.53 10.00
N SER A 201 10.92 4.67 11.31
CA SER A 201 11.85 4.20 12.34
C SER A 201 11.74 2.71 12.67
N ALA A 202 10.65 2.08 12.29
CA ALA A 202 10.38 0.69 12.64
C ALA A 202 11.02 -0.26 11.62
N VAL A 203 12.11 -0.93 11.99
CA VAL A 203 12.64 -2.05 11.20
C VAL A 203 11.64 -3.21 11.25
N SER A 204 11.21 -3.69 10.09
CA SER A 204 10.22 -4.79 9.97
C SER A 204 8.92 -4.56 10.76
N ASN A 205 8.53 -3.29 10.99
CA ASN A 205 7.30 -2.88 11.68
C ASN A 205 7.19 -3.24 13.17
N PHE A 206 8.30 -3.38 13.83
CA PHE A 206 8.35 -3.50 15.28
C PHE A 206 8.72 -2.16 15.92
N SER A 207 7.96 -1.75 16.93
CA SER A 207 8.28 -0.60 17.76
C SER A 207 9.28 -0.98 18.85
N GLY A 208 10.12 -0.02 19.25
CA GLY A 208 11.09 -0.19 20.32
C GLY A 208 11.82 1.11 20.61
N GLU A 209 12.81 1.07 21.46
CA GLU A 209 13.67 2.22 21.79
C GLU A 209 14.63 2.54 20.63
N LYS A 210 14.91 3.82 20.40
CA LYS A 210 15.91 4.25 19.40
C LYS A 210 17.31 4.05 19.95
N ILE A 211 18.05 3.14 19.35
CA ILE A 211 19.44 2.81 19.71
C ILE A 211 20.41 3.20 18.60
N PRO A 212 21.66 3.54 18.95
CA PRO A 212 22.74 3.56 17.99
C PRO A 212 23.11 2.11 17.61
N LEU A 213 23.31 1.87 16.32
CA LEU A 213 23.75 0.59 15.80
C LEU A 213 25.03 0.78 15.00
N GLU A 214 26.00 -0.11 15.22
CA GLU A 214 27.21 -0.22 14.43
C GLU A 214 27.26 -1.61 13.80
N LEU A 215 27.32 -1.64 12.47
CA LEU A 215 27.39 -2.87 11.68
C LEU A 215 28.78 -2.99 11.07
N HIS A 216 29.34 -4.19 11.10
CA HIS A 216 30.50 -4.56 10.32
C HIS A 216 30.04 -5.47 9.17
N ALA A 217 30.29 -5.05 7.95
CA ALA A 217 29.75 -5.74 6.77
C ALA A 217 30.77 -5.78 5.63
N GLU A 218 30.57 -6.71 4.72
CA GLU A 218 31.29 -6.72 3.45
C GLU A 218 30.78 -5.58 2.53
N PRO A 219 31.62 -5.06 1.62
CA PRO A 219 31.20 -4.02 0.68
C PRO A 219 29.96 -4.38 -0.15
N SER A 220 29.77 -5.66 -0.46
CA SER A 220 28.62 -6.17 -1.22
C SER A 220 27.28 -6.04 -0.48
N ALA A 221 27.29 -5.91 0.85
CA ALA A 221 26.06 -5.76 1.65
C ALA A 221 25.58 -4.31 1.79
N LEU A 222 26.31 -3.35 1.21
CA LEU A 222 26.00 -1.92 1.39
C LEU A 222 24.61 -1.57 0.83
N ASP A 223 24.27 -2.06 -0.35
CA ASP A 223 22.99 -1.79 -0.99
C ASP A 223 21.82 -2.36 -0.15
N ASP A 224 21.95 -3.57 0.40
CA ASP A 224 20.96 -4.18 1.28
C ASP A 224 20.78 -3.37 2.59
N ILE A 225 21.88 -2.81 3.12
CA ILE A 225 21.85 -1.94 4.31
C ILE A 225 21.15 -0.62 3.98
N ILE A 226 21.43 -0.01 2.84
CA ILE A 226 20.78 1.21 2.37
C ILE A 226 19.30 0.97 2.13
N ASP A 227 18.92 -0.13 1.49
CA ASP A 227 17.53 -0.49 1.24
C ASP A 227 16.74 -0.70 2.54
N CYS A 228 17.39 -1.24 3.58
CA CYS A 228 16.75 -1.47 4.86
C CYS A 228 16.64 -0.22 5.73
N PHE A 229 17.71 0.58 5.83
CA PHE A 229 17.84 1.68 6.80
C PHE A 229 17.82 3.07 6.17
N GLY A 230 17.83 3.16 4.84
CA GLY A 230 17.88 4.40 4.08
C GLY A 230 19.29 5.00 4.01
N GLU A 231 19.43 6.09 3.26
CA GLU A 231 20.73 6.75 2.98
C GLU A 231 21.28 7.55 4.17
N LYS A 232 20.54 7.77 5.25
CA LYS A 232 20.96 8.53 6.43
C LYS A 232 21.86 7.71 7.37
N ILE A 233 22.91 7.09 6.82
CA ILE A 233 23.89 6.26 7.51
C ILE A 233 25.29 6.86 7.35
N ARG A 234 26.22 6.49 8.23
CA ARG A 234 27.63 6.83 8.10
C ARG A 234 28.41 5.56 7.77
N VAL A 235 29.06 5.55 6.63
CA VAL A 235 29.87 4.43 6.16
C VAL A 235 31.33 4.81 6.24
N THR A 236 32.15 3.92 6.80
CA THR A 236 33.60 4.05 6.85
C THR A 236 34.20 2.75 6.28
N GLN A 237 35.08 2.87 5.30
CA GLN A 237 35.79 1.74 4.76
C GLN A 237 36.96 1.37 5.69
N THR A 238 37.14 0.09 5.96
CA THR A 238 38.22 -0.46 6.77
C THR A 238 38.99 -1.49 5.96
N GLU A 239 40.13 -1.96 6.46
CA GLU A 239 40.93 -3.02 5.80
C GLU A 239 40.15 -4.34 5.70
N SER A 240 39.20 -4.59 6.60
CA SER A 240 38.40 -5.82 6.69
C SER A 240 36.98 -5.71 6.14
N GLY A 241 36.59 -4.55 5.55
CA GLY A 241 35.25 -4.34 5.03
C GLY A 241 34.70 -2.94 5.29
N LEU A 242 33.43 -2.85 5.65
CA LEU A 242 32.74 -1.59 5.97
C LEU A 242 32.31 -1.56 7.42
N THR A 243 32.45 -0.40 8.05
CA THR A 243 31.77 -0.07 9.31
C THR A 243 30.65 0.91 9.02
N VAL A 244 29.42 0.54 9.32
CA VAL A 244 28.23 1.35 9.10
C VAL A 244 27.62 1.75 10.44
N LYS A 245 27.51 3.07 10.69
CA LYS A 245 26.91 3.63 11.92
C LYS A 245 25.60 4.30 11.58
N LEU A 246 24.55 3.91 12.30
CA LEU A 246 23.21 4.42 12.12
C LEU A 246 22.42 4.45 13.44
N ARG A 247 21.25 5.07 13.43
CA ARG A 247 20.28 4.97 14.53
C ARG A 247 19.05 4.23 14.03
N THR A 248 18.65 3.21 14.78
CA THR A 248 17.49 2.40 14.45
C THR A 248 16.65 2.10 15.68
N THR A 249 15.56 1.40 15.51
CA THR A 249 14.70 0.96 16.62
C THR A 249 15.10 -0.45 17.05
N GLU A 250 15.45 -0.61 18.32
CA GLU A 250 15.67 -1.93 18.91
C GLU A 250 14.36 -2.73 18.84
N SER A 251 14.37 -3.84 18.15
CA SER A 251 13.16 -4.59 17.92
C SER A 251 13.46 -6.03 17.49
N GLU A 252 12.49 -6.91 17.70
CA GLU A 252 12.58 -8.29 17.18
C GLU A 252 12.78 -8.34 15.65
N GLY A 253 12.27 -7.32 14.93
CA GLY A 253 12.49 -7.18 13.50
C GLY A 253 13.94 -6.88 13.12
N LEU A 254 14.63 -6.04 13.90
CA LEU A 254 16.05 -5.78 13.75
C LEU A 254 16.88 -7.07 13.96
N TYR A 255 16.63 -7.78 15.06
CA TYR A 255 17.35 -9.03 15.36
C TYR A 255 17.12 -10.16 14.36
N ARG A 256 16.01 -10.14 13.64
CA ARG A 256 15.75 -11.11 12.55
C ARG A 256 16.42 -10.72 11.24
N TRP A 257 16.73 -9.45 11.08
CA TRP A 257 17.41 -8.94 9.89
C TRP A 257 18.92 -9.12 10.00
N LEU A 258 19.48 -8.92 11.20
CA LEU A 258 20.89 -9.21 11.52
C LEU A 258 21.19 -10.71 11.46
#